data_d542245f9474fb6bb58f50d1f650bd1f
#
_entry.id   d542245f9474fb6bb58f50d1f650bd1f
#
_cell.length_a   1.000
_cell.length_b   1.000
_cell.length_c   1.000
_cell.angle_alpha   90.00
_cell.angle_beta   90.00
_cell.angle_gamma   90.00
#
_symmetry.space_group_name_H-M   'P 1'
#
loop_
_entity.id
_entity.type
_entity.pdbx_description
1 polymer ?
#
loop_
_entity_poly.entity_id
_entity_poly.type
_entity_poly.pdbx_seq_one_letter_code
_entity_poly.pdbx_strand_id
1 'polypeptide(L)'
;MKYQIAWTAQFKKDYKLAMKRHLDIELIDAIIKKLANGEELPEQNRDHGLSGNWNGHRECHITPDWLLVYRYDDDVLVLTLARTGSHSDLFGK
;
A
#
# COMPACT_ATOMS: atom_id res chain seq x y z
N MET A 1 -11.30 11.66 -7.51
CA MET A 1 -10.62 10.35 -7.41
C MET A 1 -11.56 9.26 -7.90
N LYS A 2 -11.03 8.26 -8.57
CA LYS A 2 -11.84 7.14 -9.06
C LYS A 2 -12.30 6.22 -7.93
N TYR A 3 -11.43 6.01 -6.93
CA TYR A 3 -11.70 5.11 -5.81
C TYR A 3 -11.77 5.87 -4.51
N GLN A 4 -12.70 5.47 -3.63
CA GLN A 4 -12.70 5.90 -2.25
C GLN A 4 -11.62 5.13 -1.49
N ILE A 5 -10.92 5.79 -0.59
CA ILE A 5 -9.85 5.17 0.19
C ILE A 5 -10.42 4.64 1.49
N ALA A 6 -10.18 3.35 1.77
CA ALA A 6 -10.49 2.72 3.05
C ALA A 6 -9.19 2.29 3.71
N TRP A 7 -9.10 2.45 5.02
CA TRP A 7 -7.89 2.17 5.80
C TRP A 7 -8.21 1.10 6.83
N THR A 8 -7.45 0.01 6.82
CA THR A 8 -7.60 -0.98 7.89
C THR A 8 -7.04 -0.40 9.19
N ALA A 9 -7.49 -0.95 10.32
CA ALA A 9 -6.94 -0.56 11.63
C ALA A 9 -5.43 -0.83 11.68
N GLN A 10 -5.00 -1.94 11.10
CA GLN A 10 -3.57 -2.28 11.07
C GLN A 10 -2.78 -1.30 10.21
N PHE A 11 -3.33 -0.89 9.06
CA PHE A 11 -2.66 0.10 8.22
C PHE A 11 -2.46 1.42 8.98
N LYS A 12 -3.46 1.86 9.75
CA LYS A 12 -3.34 3.09 10.54
C LYS A 12 -2.19 3.00 11.54
N LYS A 13 -2.04 1.86 12.20
CA LYS A 13 -0.91 1.62 13.11
C LYS A 13 0.41 1.62 12.37
N ASP A 14 0.46 0.95 11.22
CA ASP A 14 1.65 0.88 10.38
C ASP A 14 2.07 2.28 9.92
N TYR A 15 1.11 3.10 9.52
CA TYR A 15 1.36 4.46 9.05
C TYR A 15 1.96 5.33 10.16
N LYS A 16 1.41 5.23 11.39
CA LYS A 16 1.96 5.94 12.55
C LYS A 16 3.38 5.50 12.86
N LEU A 17 3.67 4.19 12.73
CA LEU A 17 5.01 3.67 12.93
C LEU A 17 5.98 4.22 11.87
N ALA A 18 5.54 4.32 10.63
CA ALA A 18 6.35 4.91 9.56
C ALA A 18 6.72 6.36 9.89
N MET A 19 5.77 7.14 10.43
CA MET A 19 6.04 8.50 10.87
C MET A 19 7.07 8.53 12.01
N LYS A 20 6.94 7.63 13.00
CA LYS A 20 7.90 7.54 14.10
C LYS A 20 9.30 7.17 13.63
N ARG A 21 9.40 6.38 12.58
CA ARG A 21 10.68 5.98 11.97
C ARG A 21 11.24 7.05 11.04
N HIS A 22 10.56 8.20 10.93
CA HIS A 22 10.97 9.32 10.08
C HIS A 22 11.04 8.95 8.59
N LEU A 23 10.20 8.01 8.14
CA LEU A 23 10.10 7.72 6.72
C LEU A 23 9.44 8.89 6.01
N ASP A 24 9.75 9.06 4.72
CA ASP A 24 9.21 10.16 3.93
C ASP A 24 7.74 9.90 3.58
N ILE A 25 6.85 10.41 4.42
CA ILE A 25 5.41 10.20 4.29
C ILE A 25 4.88 10.75 2.96
N GLU A 26 5.50 11.77 2.39
CA GLU A 26 5.08 12.31 1.10
C GLU A 26 5.18 11.25 -0.01
N LEU A 27 6.12 10.32 0.09
CA LEU A 27 6.27 9.24 -0.89
C LEU A 27 5.07 8.29 -0.87
N ILE A 28 4.65 7.84 0.31
CA ILE A 28 3.49 6.93 0.39
C ILE A 28 2.21 7.66 -0.01
N ASP A 29 2.05 8.91 0.43
CA ASP A 29 0.86 9.69 0.09
C ASP A 29 0.73 9.89 -1.42
N ALA A 30 1.84 10.15 -2.11
CA ALA A 30 1.84 10.30 -3.56
C ALA A 30 1.42 9.00 -4.26
N ILE A 31 1.90 7.86 -3.78
CA ILE A 31 1.53 6.55 -4.34
C ILE A 31 0.05 6.26 -4.09
N ILE A 32 -0.44 6.50 -2.88
CA ILE A 32 -1.85 6.30 -2.55
C ILE A 32 -2.73 7.14 -3.47
N LYS A 33 -2.36 8.39 -3.70
CA LYS A 33 -3.11 9.27 -4.59
C LYS A 33 -3.19 8.73 -6.01
N LYS A 34 -2.08 8.24 -6.55
CA LYS A 34 -2.05 7.64 -7.89
C LYS A 34 -2.96 6.41 -7.95
N LEU A 35 -2.86 5.52 -6.95
CA LEU A 35 -3.70 4.34 -6.89
C LEU A 35 -5.18 4.70 -6.78
N ALA A 36 -5.53 5.71 -5.96
CA ALA A 36 -6.91 6.17 -5.80
C ALA A 36 -7.47 6.76 -7.09
N ASN A 37 -6.63 7.33 -7.93
CA ASN A 37 -7.02 7.84 -9.25
C ASN A 37 -7.10 6.74 -10.32
N GLY A 38 -6.74 5.50 -9.99
CA GLY A 38 -6.74 4.39 -10.92
C GLY A 38 -5.53 4.40 -11.87
N GLU A 39 -4.50 5.15 -11.55
CA GLU A 39 -3.29 5.25 -12.37
C GLU A 39 -2.38 4.05 -12.14
N GLU A 40 -1.63 3.67 -13.17
CA GLU A 40 -0.57 2.68 -13.03
C GLU A 40 0.64 3.34 -12.39
N LEU A 41 1.35 2.55 -11.55
CA LEU A 41 2.59 3.01 -10.94
C LEU A 41 3.77 2.81 -11.91
N PRO A 42 4.82 3.65 -11.80
CA PRO A 42 6.05 3.39 -12.55
C PRO A 42 6.62 2.02 -12.25
N GLU A 43 7.33 1.45 -13.21
CA GLU A 43 7.91 0.11 -13.11
C GLU A 43 8.81 -0.05 -11.89
N GLN A 44 9.51 1.02 -11.48
CA GLN A 44 10.38 1.00 -10.32
C GLN A 44 9.65 0.66 -9.01
N ASN A 45 8.35 0.88 -8.94
CA ASN A 45 7.55 0.55 -7.76
C ASN A 45 7.15 -0.93 -7.70
N ARG A 46 7.46 -1.71 -8.73
CA ARG A 46 7.27 -3.17 -8.76
C ARG A 46 5.89 -3.63 -8.28
N ASP A 47 4.85 -2.95 -8.75
CA ASP A 47 3.47 -3.29 -8.39
C ASP A 47 3.10 -4.67 -8.95
N HIS A 48 2.67 -5.58 -8.08
CA HIS A 48 2.32 -6.94 -8.46
C HIS A 48 1.29 -7.54 -7.51
N GLY A 49 0.56 -8.55 -8.00
CA GLY A 49 -0.39 -9.29 -7.18
C GLY A 49 0.30 -10.24 -6.21
N LEU A 50 -0.36 -10.48 -5.09
CA LEU A 50 0.10 -11.42 -4.08
C LEU A 50 -0.71 -12.71 -4.12
N SER A 51 -0.18 -13.77 -3.50
CA SER A 51 -0.84 -15.07 -3.43
C SER A 51 -0.87 -15.56 -1.98
N GLY A 52 -1.38 -16.78 -1.77
CA GLY A 52 -1.46 -17.38 -0.44
C GLY A 52 -2.42 -16.60 0.45
N ASN A 53 -1.99 -16.30 1.68
CA ASN A 53 -2.82 -15.60 2.65
C ASN A 53 -3.19 -14.17 2.19
N TRP A 54 -2.44 -13.62 1.24
CA TRP A 54 -2.67 -12.28 0.70
C TRP A 54 -3.35 -12.31 -0.67
N ASN A 55 -3.93 -13.45 -1.05
CA ASN A 55 -4.62 -13.56 -2.33
C ASN A 55 -5.66 -12.44 -2.49
N GLY A 56 -5.72 -11.85 -3.67
CA GLY A 56 -6.61 -10.71 -3.93
C GLY A 56 -6.01 -9.35 -3.60
N HIS A 57 -4.87 -9.33 -2.93
CA HIS A 57 -4.14 -8.10 -2.62
C HIS A 57 -3.01 -7.89 -3.62
N ARG A 58 -2.54 -6.66 -3.67
CA ARG A 58 -1.39 -6.26 -4.46
C ARG A 58 -0.35 -5.62 -3.55
N GLU A 59 0.89 -5.62 -3.98
CA GLU A 59 1.99 -5.01 -3.27
C GLU A 59 2.75 -4.09 -4.21
N CYS A 60 3.17 -2.94 -3.70
CA CYS A 60 4.12 -2.10 -4.42
C CYS A 60 5.23 -1.65 -3.48
N HIS A 61 6.36 -1.28 -4.06
CA HIS A 61 7.52 -0.78 -3.32
C HIS A 61 7.51 0.74 -3.36
N ILE A 62 7.34 1.37 -2.19
CA ILE A 62 7.46 2.82 -2.05
C ILE A 62 8.93 3.18 -2.19
N THR A 63 9.78 2.43 -1.46
CA THR A 63 11.23 2.36 -1.63
C THR A 63 11.61 0.89 -1.65
N PRO A 64 12.86 0.51 -1.91
CA PRO A 64 13.23 -0.91 -1.99
C PRO A 64 12.82 -1.78 -0.81
N ASP A 65 12.77 -1.24 0.40
CA ASP A 65 12.33 -2.00 1.58
C ASP A 65 11.17 -1.34 2.33
N TRP A 66 10.37 -0.54 1.65
CA TRP A 66 9.16 0.03 2.24
C TRP A 66 8.00 -0.29 1.31
N LEU A 67 7.11 -1.19 1.76
CA LEU A 67 6.06 -1.78 0.95
C LEU A 67 4.70 -1.22 1.32
N LEU A 68 3.80 -1.23 0.36
CA LEU A 68 2.37 -0.96 0.57
C LEU A 68 1.60 -2.16 0.05
N VAL A 69 0.78 -2.77 0.91
CA VAL A 69 -0.15 -3.84 0.53
C VAL A 69 -1.55 -3.26 0.48
N TYR A 70 -2.22 -3.46 -0.63
CA TYR A 70 -3.53 -2.86 -0.89
C TYR A 70 -4.37 -3.78 -1.77
N ARG A 71 -5.66 -3.45 -1.89
CA ARG A 71 -6.53 -4.14 -2.85
C ARG A 71 -7.58 -3.18 -3.38
N TYR A 72 -8.06 -3.46 -4.58
CA TYR A 72 -9.20 -2.77 -5.17
C TYR A 72 -10.44 -3.62 -5.04
N ASP A 73 -11.54 -2.99 -4.68
CA ASP A 73 -12.88 -3.55 -4.82
C ASP A 73 -13.60 -2.75 -5.90
N ASP A 74 -13.59 -3.29 -7.12
CA ASP A 74 -14.10 -2.58 -8.28
C ASP A 74 -15.64 -2.50 -8.31
N ASP A 75 -16.34 -3.38 -7.58
CA ASP A 75 -17.79 -3.35 -7.52
C ASP A 75 -18.31 -2.10 -6.81
N VAL A 76 -17.57 -1.61 -5.81
CA VAL A 76 -17.95 -0.43 -5.04
C VAL A 76 -16.93 0.71 -5.18
N LEU A 77 -15.93 0.55 -6.03
CA LEU A 77 -14.87 1.52 -6.27
C LEU A 77 -14.17 1.96 -4.98
N VAL A 78 -13.70 0.99 -4.21
CA VAL A 78 -12.94 1.22 -2.97
C VAL A 78 -11.52 0.70 -3.13
N LEU A 79 -10.57 1.54 -2.73
CA LEU A 79 -9.16 1.16 -2.56
C LEU A 79 -8.92 0.93 -1.07
N THR A 80 -8.65 -0.30 -0.68
CA THR A 80 -8.36 -0.63 0.71
C THR A 80 -6.85 -0.70 0.93
N LEU A 81 -6.36 0.14 1.83
CA LEU A 81 -4.96 0.12 2.26
C LEU A 81 -4.85 -0.86 3.42
N ALA A 82 -4.19 -1.99 3.19
CA ALA A 82 -4.17 -3.11 4.13
C ALA A 82 -3.00 -3.05 5.11
N ARG A 83 -1.79 -2.83 4.59
CA ARG A 83 -0.58 -2.75 5.42
C ARG A 83 0.49 -1.88 4.76
N THR A 84 1.40 -1.35 5.57
CA THR A 84 2.64 -0.78 5.08
C THR A 84 3.77 -1.08 6.07
N GLY A 85 4.98 -1.28 5.57
CA GLY A 85 6.13 -1.58 6.39
C GLY A 85 7.25 -2.19 5.56
N SER A 86 8.33 -2.59 6.24
CA SER A 86 9.44 -3.30 5.59
C SER A 86 9.06 -4.74 5.29
N HIS A 87 9.90 -5.44 4.51
CA HIS A 87 9.72 -6.87 4.30
C HIS A 87 9.67 -7.62 5.63
N SER A 88 10.54 -7.25 6.57
CA SER A 88 10.56 -7.86 7.90
C SER A 88 9.27 -7.60 8.67
N ASP A 89 8.75 -6.37 8.60
CA ASP A 89 7.51 -6.02 9.31
C ASP A 89 6.31 -6.82 8.80
N LEU A 90 6.23 -7.03 7.49
CA LEU A 90 5.04 -7.61 6.86
C LEU A 90 5.14 -9.12 6.69
N PHE A 91 6.34 -9.65 6.44
CA PHE A 91 6.54 -11.06 6.08
C PHE A 91 7.53 -11.79 6.99
N GLY A 92 8.07 -11.11 8.00
CA GLY A 92 8.98 -11.73 8.96
C GLY A 92 10.37 -12.06 8.40
N LYS A 93 10.81 -11.33 7.39
CA LYS A 93 12.11 -11.63 6.76
C LYS A 93 13.04 -10.44 6.77
#